data_7d482934c5b714c1f6dcc8c05cf6eb61
#
_entry.id   7d482934c5b714c1f6dcc8c05cf6eb61
#
_cell.length_a   1.000
_cell.length_b   1.000
_cell.length_c   1.000
_cell.angle_alpha   90.00
_cell.angle_beta   90.00
_cell.angle_gamma   90.00
#
_symmetry.space_group_name_H-M   'P 1'
#
loop_
_entity.id
_entity.type
_entity.pdbx_description
1 polymer ?
#
loop_
_entity_poly.entity_id
_entity_poly.type
_entity_poly.pdbx_seq_one_letter_code
_entity_poly.pdbx_strand_id
1 'polypeptide(L)'
;ATPTGWEIIKVLSKVQNDDYQARKDFLDRLIIADARYAPYQEAYAKSKLAAYPLKVNDQQYETTFETLSNMGFLLGEWKSGMIKNSAEELFTLGDSSYTAGNFYGSLIYNMDNYGENAELRQIVRHKFDDFVSRLALSMYVKSLPETDSKVKSSIEDFRNKSIIYSLISQYAQDQLDKVDPDTLRALYDN
;
A
#
# COMPACT_ATOMS: atom_id res chain seq x y z
N ALA A 1 15.69 31.99 5.15
CA ALA A 1 15.99 32.30 3.75
C ALA A 1 15.34 31.20 2.87
N THR A 2 14.60 31.60 1.89
CA THR A 2 14.02 30.70 0.88
C THR A 2 14.93 30.73 -0.38
N PRO A 3 14.78 29.77 -1.33
CA PRO A 3 15.51 29.84 -2.60
C PRO A 3 15.28 31.13 -3.39
N THR A 4 14.22 31.88 -3.07
CA THR A 4 13.82 33.13 -3.71
C THR A 4 14.31 34.40 -2.96
N GLY A 5 14.95 34.24 -1.81
CA GLY A 5 15.51 35.36 -1.03
C GLY A 5 15.07 35.43 0.44
N TRP A 6 15.04 36.63 1.00
CA TRP A 6 14.60 36.91 2.36
C TRP A 6 13.12 37.34 2.35
N GLU A 7 12.30 36.67 3.18
CA GLU A 7 10.91 37.01 3.39
C GLU A 7 10.71 37.55 4.81
N ILE A 8 9.98 38.68 4.95
CA ILE A 8 9.57 39.23 6.22
C ILE A 8 8.12 38.82 6.47
N ILE A 9 7.90 37.94 7.44
CA ILE A 9 6.56 37.43 7.79
C ILE A 9 6.09 38.16 9.08
N LYS A 10 4.95 38.88 8.99
CA LYS A 10 4.26 39.44 10.13
C LYS A 10 3.08 38.55 10.53
N VAL A 11 3.11 38.01 11.74
CA VAL A 11 1.97 37.27 12.29
C VAL A 11 0.90 38.30 12.69
N LEU A 12 -0.24 38.27 11.98
CA LEU A 12 -1.35 39.20 12.21
C LEU A 12 -2.33 38.69 13.27
N SER A 13 -2.50 37.39 13.39
CA SER A 13 -3.34 36.77 14.42
C SER A 13 -2.83 35.38 14.75
N LYS A 14 -3.11 34.95 15.97
CA LYS A 14 -2.89 33.57 16.43
C LYS A 14 -4.25 32.97 16.75
N VAL A 15 -4.68 31.98 15.98
CA VAL A 15 -5.87 31.21 16.29
C VAL A 15 -5.45 30.09 17.24
N GLN A 16 -5.97 30.08 18.44
CA GLN A 16 -5.74 29.01 19.39
C GLN A 16 -6.56 27.81 18.94
N ASN A 17 -5.87 26.70 18.71
CA ASN A 17 -6.49 25.48 18.24
C ASN A 17 -6.51 24.46 19.37
N ASP A 18 -7.58 24.46 20.14
CA ASP A 18 -7.69 23.69 21.36
C ASP A 18 -8.24 22.27 21.16
N ASP A 19 -8.77 21.95 19.95
CA ASP A 19 -9.36 20.63 19.71
C ASP A 19 -8.49 19.76 18.78
N TYR A 20 -7.69 18.90 19.42
CA TYR A 20 -6.93 17.87 18.72
C TYR A 20 -7.82 16.94 17.87
N GLN A 21 -9.01 16.57 18.39
CA GLN A 21 -9.89 15.63 17.69
C GLN A 21 -10.44 16.23 16.39
N ALA A 22 -10.81 17.51 16.41
CA ALA A 22 -11.25 18.21 15.19
C ALA A 22 -10.16 18.33 14.11
N ARG A 23 -8.88 18.23 14.50
CA ARG A 23 -7.73 18.35 13.59
C ARG A 23 -7.02 17.06 13.30
N LYS A 24 -7.42 15.98 13.96
CA LYS A 24 -6.74 14.69 13.83
C LYS A 24 -6.56 14.27 12.37
N ASP A 25 -7.61 14.31 11.58
CA ASP A 25 -7.56 13.91 10.16
C ASP A 25 -6.66 14.80 9.30
N PHE A 26 -6.54 16.08 9.66
CA PHE A 26 -5.62 16.99 9.00
C PHE A 26 -4.17 16.68 9.37
N LEU A 27 -3.89 16.44 10.66
CA LEU A 27 -2.57 16.08 11.16
C LEU A 27 -2.12 14.72 10.61
N ASP A 28 -3.01 13.74 10.56
CA ASP A 28 -2.73 12.42 9.97
C ASP A 28 -2.30 12.56 8.49
N ARG A 29 -2.97 13.42 7.72
CA ARG A 29 -2.57 13.70 6.32
C ARG A 29 -1.21 14.38 6.23
N LEU A 30 -0.88 15.30 7.11
CA LEU A 30 0.43 15.94 7.16
C LEU A 30 1.54 14.95 7.51
N ILE A 31 1.29 14.04 8.45
CA ILE A 31 2.24 12.98 8.83
C ILE A 31 2.50 12.05 7.64
N ILE A 32 1.45 11.60 6.95
CA ILE A 32 1.56 10.72 5.78
C ILE A 32 2.33 11.40 4.63
N ALA A 33 2.17 12.71 4.45
CA ALA A 33 2.86 13.48 3.42
C ALA A 33 4.31 13.83 3.80
N ASP A 34 4.73 13.65 5.05
CA ASP A 34 6.09 13.94 5.51
C ASP A 34 7.09 12.90 4.98
N ALA A 35 8.23 13.37 4.44
CA ALA A 35 9.27 12.48 3.90
C ALA A 35 9.81 11.46 4.92
N ARG A 36 9.66 11.73 6.23
CA ARG A 36 10.05 10.83 7.31
C ARG A 36 9.10 9.65 7.49
N TYR A 37 7.87 9.72 6.92
CA TYR A 37 6.87 8.68 7.09
C TYR A 37 7.27 7.35 6.44
N ALA A 38 7.81 7.38 5.22
CA ALA A 38 8.22 6.17 4.50
C ALA A 38 9.30 5.34 5.24
N PRO A 39 10.40 5.94 5.76
CA PRO A 39 11.35 5.22 6.60
C PRO A 39 10.75 4.61 7.87
N TYR A 40 9.78 5.31 8.50
CA TYR A 40 9.07 4.76 9.67
C TYR A 40 8.20 3.57 9.31
N GLN A 41 7.47 3.63 8.20
CA GLN A 41 6.68 2.50 7.71
C GLN A 41 7.56 1.28 7.42
N GLU A 42 8.70 1.47 6.78
CA GLU A 42 9.65 0.41 6.49
C GLU A 42 10.22 -0.21 7.77
N ALA A 43 10.67 0.61 8.72
CA ALA A 43 11.16 0.14 10.01
C ALA A 43 10.08 -0.61 10.80
N TYR A 44 8.85 -0.12 10.77
CA TYR A 44 7.71 -0.79 11.41
C TYR A 44 7.41 -2.14 10.76
N ALA A 45 7.39 -2.23 9.44
CA ALA A 45 7.19 -3.48 8.71
C ALA A 45 8.29 -4.50 9.04
N LYS A 46 9.55 -4.08 9.03
CA LYS A 46 10.70 -4.91 9.44
C LYS A 46 10.58 -5.40 10.89
N SER A 47 10.06 -4.58 11.79
CA SER A 47 9.84 -5.01 13.20
C SER A 47 8.83 -6.16 13.33
N LYS A 48 7.87 -6.26 12.39
CA LYS A 48 6.87 -7.34 12.40
C LYS A 48 7.42 -8.65 11.84
N LEU A 49 8.43 -8.58 10.99
CA LEU A 49 9.08 -9.77 10.43
C LEU A 49 9.63 -10.70 11.51
N ALA A 50 10.13 -10.16 12.63
CA ALA A 50 10.65 -10.96 13.73
C ALA A 50 9.65 -11.96 14.35
N ALA A 51 8.34 -11.73 14.18
CA ALA A 51 7.30 -12.62 14.67
C ALA A 51 7.02 -13.81 13.75
N TYR A 52 7.54 -13.81 12.51
CA TYR A 52 7.25 -14.83 11.50
C TYR A 52 8.55 -15.47 11.03
N PRO A 53 8.75 -16.80 11.24
CA PRO A 53 9.92 -17.51 10.73
C PRO A 53 10.01 -17.39 9.20
N LEU A 54 11.15 -16.91 8.72
CA LEU A 54 11.46 -16.82 7.29
C LEU A 54 12.43 -17.94 6.92
N LYS A 55 12.09 -18.72 5.88
CA LYS A 55 12.98 -19.73 5.29
C LYS A 55 13.04 -19.48 3.79
N VAL A 56 14.20 -19.10 3.30
CA VAL A 56 14.45 -18.83 1.86
C VAL A 56 14.97 -20.10 1.20
N ASN A 57 14.47 -20.37 0.00
CA ASN A 57 15.05 -21.38 -0.88
C ASN A 57 16.21 -20.72 -1.66
N ASP A 58 17.43 -20.92 -1.18
CA ASP A 58 18.62 -20.25 -1.74
C ASP A 58 18.83 -20.57 -3.23
N GLN A 59 18.58 -21.80 -3.65
CA GLN A 59 18.70 -22.18 -5.07
C GLN A 59 17.68 -21.42 -5.93
N GLN A 60 16.45 -21.33 -5.48
CA GLN A 60 15.40 -20.60 -6.20
C GLN A 60 15.63 -19.08 -6.17
N TYR A 61 16.20 -18.56 -5.07
CA TYR A 61 16.60 -17.16 -4.99
C TYR A 61 17.67 -16.81 -6.02
N GLU A 62 18.71 -17.63 -6.18
CA GLU A 62 19.75 -17.43 -7.20
C GLU A 62 19.16 -17.53 -8.61
N THR A 63 18.30 -18.51 -8.88
CA THR A 63 17.59 -18.62 -10.18
C THR A 63 16.74 -17.37 -10.48
N THR A 64 16.09 -16.83 -9.45
CA THR A 64 15.31 -15.59 -9.55
C THR A 64 16.21 -14.40 -9.89
N PHE A 65 17.35 -14.29 -9.23
CA PHE A 65 18.34 -13.27 -9.50
C PHE A 65 18.88 -13.33 -10.93
N GLU A 66 19.27 -14.52 -11.38
CA GLU A 66 19.75 -14.74 -12.76
C GLU A 66 18.67 -14.38 -13.80
N THR A 67 17.42 -14.73 -13.53
CA THR A 67 16.30 -14.38 -14.40
C THR A 67 16.16 -12.87 -14.54
N LEU A 68 16.20 -12.11 -13.45
CA LEU A 68 16.13 -10.66 -13.47
C LEU A 68 17.32 -10.02 -14.16
N SER A 69 18.53 -10.59 -13.98
CA SER A 69 19.76 -10.14 -14.65
C SER A 69 19.65 -10.23 -16.18
N ASN A 70 19.07 -11.31 -16.67
CA ASN A 70 18.95 -11.57 -18.11
C ASN A 70 17.80 -10.79 -18.79
N MET A 71 16.92 -10.12 -18.04
CA MET A 71 15.68 -9.52 -18.56
C MET A 71 15.68 -8.00 -18.60
N GLY A 72 16.81 -7.33 -18.46
CA GLY A 72 16.87 -5.86 -18.50
C GLY A 72 16.17 -5.19 -17.31
N PHE A 73 16.12 -5.85 -16.16
CA PHE A 73 15.45 -5.33 -14.96
C PHE A 73 15.97 -3.94 -14.55
N LEU A 74 17.30 -3.73 -14.63
CA LEU A 74 17.92 -2.44 -14.28
C LEU A 74 17.47 -1.29 -15.17
N LEU A 75 17.11 -1.58 -16.42
CA LEU A 75 16.68 -0.59 -17.41
C LEU A 75 15.17 -0.34 -17.40
N GLY A 76 14.43 -1.02 -16.53
CA GLY A 76 12.98 -0.93 -16.49
C GLY A 76 12.26 -1.60 -17.68
N GLU A 77 12.97 -2.40 -18.46
CA GLU A 77 12.43 -3.08 -19.66
C GLU A 77 11.76 -4.42 -19.35
N TRP A 78 11.80 -4.82 -18.12
CA TRP A 78 11.32 -6.12 -17.65
C TRP A 78 9.79 -6.28 -17.75
N LYS A 79 9.33 -7.43 -18.27
CA LYS A 79 7.91 -7.76 -18.40
C LYS A 79 7.61 -9.11 -17.75
N SER A 80 6.62 -9.15 -16.85
CA SER A 80 6.25 -10.37 -16.11
C SER A 80 5.85 -11.55 -16.99
N GLY A 81 5.24 -11.32 -18.15
CA GLY A 81 4.85 -12.37 -19.11
C GLY A 81 6.00 -13.15 -19.73
N MET A 82 7.26 -12.68 -19.56
CA MET A 82 8.46 -13.35 -20.05
C MET A 82 9.04 -14.37 -19.06
N ILE A 83 8.46 -14.47 -17.85
CA ILE A 83 9.05 -15.25 -16.76
C ILE A 83 8.65 -16.71 -16.86
N LYS A 84 9.66 -17.58 -16.94
CA LYS A 84 9.53 -19.02 -16.74
C LYS A 84 9.76 -19.34 -15.27
N ASN A 85 9.19 -20.44 -14.77
CA ASN A 85 9.36 -20.93 -13.37
C ASN A 85 8.82 -20.01 -12.28
N SER A 86 7.74 -19.27 -12.56
CA SER A 86 7.08 -18.41 -11.58
C SER A 86 6.33 -19.18 -10.48
N ALA A 87 6.07 -20.48 -10.67
CA ALA A 87 5.33 -21.32 -9.72
C ALA A 87 6.21 -21.94 -8.62
N GLU A 88 7.54 -21.88 -8.78
CA GLU A 88 8.47 -22.48 -7.81
C GLU A 88 8.47 -21.72 -6.49
N GLU A 89 8.51 -22.45 -5.36
CA GLU A 89 8.57 -21.87 -4.02
C GLU A 89 9.89 -21.11 -3.82
N LEU A 90 9.80 -19.82 -3.55
CA LEU A 90 10.93 -18.95 -3.31
C LEU A 90 11.27 -18.88 -1.81
N PHE A 91 10.25 -18.81 -0.96
CA PHE A 91 10.41 -18.80 0.50
C PHE A 91 9.11 -19.15 1.20
N THR A 92 9.24 -19.49 2.49
CA THR A 92 8.11 -19.55 3.41
C THR A 92 8.22 -18.46 4.48
N LEU A 93 7.08 -17.90 4.88
CA LEU A 93 6.96 -16.91 5.94
C LEU A 93 5.86 -17.33 6.90
N GLY A 94 6.22 -17.70 8.14
CA GLY A 94 5.30 -18.42 9.02
C GLY A 94 4.84 -19.72 8.36
N ASP A 95 3.52 -19.93 8.29
CA ASP A 95 2.90 -21.10 7.67
C ASP A 95 2.54 -20.90 6.20
N SER A 96 2.91 -19.77 5.60
CA SER A 96 2.57 -19.42 4.23
C SER A 96 3.77 -19.59 3.30
N SER A 97 3.52 -20.21 2.12
CA SER A 97 4.50 -20.36 1.04
C SER A 97 4.31 -19.29 -0.02
N TYR A 98 5.40 -18.77 -0.54
CA TYR A 98 5.43 -17.73 -1.58
C TYR A 98 6.33 -18.16 -2.73
N THR A 99 5.83 -17.95 -3.94
CA THR A 99 6.52 -18.35 -5.16
C THR A 99 7.39 -17.20 -5.72
N ALA A 100 8.31 -17.54 -6.61
CA ALA A 100 9.05 -16.55 -7.40
C ALA A 100 8.09 -15.62 -8.17
N GLY A 101 6.94 -16.13 -8.66
CA GLY A 101 5.91 -15.34 -9.31
C GLY A 101 5.29 -14.26 -8.42
N ASN A 102 5.11 -14.54 -7.12
CA ASN A 102 4.63 -13.54 -6.17
C ASN A 102 5.63 -12.38 -6.03
N PHE A 103 6.92 -12.70 -5.93
CA PHE A 103 7.98 -11.69 -5.87
C PHE A 103 8.06 -10.89 -7.18
N TYR A 104 8.08 -11.54 -8.33
CA TYR A 104 8.06 -10.86 -9.61
C TYR A 104 6.86 -9.92 -9.77
N GLY A 105 5.67 -10.36 -9.35
CA GLY A 105 4.46 -9.53 -9.34
C GLY A 105 4.64 -8.25 -8.52
N SER A 106 5.36 -8.32 -7.40
CA SER A 106 5.63 -7.15 -6.55
C SER A 106 6.59 -6.13 -7.19
N LEU A 107 7.47 -6.58 -8.09
CA LEU A 107 8.45 -5.73 -8.77
C LEU A 107 7.80 -4.88 -9.88
N ILE A 108 6.74 -5.36 -10.52
CA ILE A 108 6.09 -4.68 -11.66
C ILE A 108 5.58 -3.28 -11.27
N TYR A 109 5.04 -3.14 -10.06
CA TYR A 109 4.46 -1.89 -9.59
C TYR A 109 5.49 -0.85 -9.14
N ASN A 110 6.77 -1.24 -9.03
CA ASN A 110 7.84 -0.40 -8.51
C ASN A 110 9.09 -0.51 -9.40
N MET A 111 8.90 -0.49 -10.72
CA MET A 111 10.01 -0.51 -11.66
C MET A 111 10.61 0.88 -11.80
N ASP A 112 11.84 1.01 -11.31
CA ASP A 112 12.65 2.20 -11.49
C ASP A 112 13.72 1.92 -12.56
N ASN A 113 14.15 2.95 -13.26
CA ASN A 113 15.36 2.86 -14.08
C ASN A 113 16.56 3.16 -13.18
N TYR A 114 17.32 2.13 -12.84
CA TYR A 114 18.50 2.23 -11.97
C TYR A 114 19.77 2.58 -12.74
N GLY A 115 19.75 2.51 -14.09
CA GLY A 115 20.91 2.68 -14.93
C GLY A 115 21.80 1.43 -15.00
N GLU A 116 22.63 1.35 -16.06
CA GLU A 116 23.46 0.18 -16.36
C GLU A 116 24.53 -0.13 -15.30
N ASN A 117 24.97 0.88 -14.55
CA ASN A 117 26.03 0.75 -13.55
C ASN A 117 25.54 0.42 -12.14
N ALA A 118 24.24 0.20 -11.95
CA ALA A 118 23.67 -0.10 -10.64
C ALA A 118 23.99 -1.56 -10.24
N GLU A 119 24.25 -1.78 -8.95
CA GLU A 119 24.49 -3.13 -8.43
C GLU A 119 23.19 -3.93 -8.32
N LEU A 120 22.86 -4.69 -9.36
CA LEU A 120 21.63 -5.48 -9.46
C LEU A 120 21.41 -6.34 -8.21
N ARG A 121 22.44 -7.01 -7.67
CA ARG A 121 22.30 -7.91 -6.52
C ARG A 121 21.84 -7.17 -5.26
N GLN A 122 22.34 -5.97 -5.03
CA GLN A 122 21.90 -5.15 -3.89
C GLN A 122 20.46 -4.67 -4.06
N ILE A 123 20.09 -4.25 -5.28
CA ILE A 123 18.74 -3.80 -5.59
C ILE A 123 17.75 -4.94 -5.41
N VAL A 124 18.00 -6.10 -6.00
CA VAL A 124 17.11 -7.27 -5.88
C VAL A 124 16.98 -7.70 -4.42
N ARG A 125 18.08 -7.71 -3.66
CA ARG A 125 18.05 -8.03 -2.24
C ARG A 125 17.22 -7.04 -1.45
N HIS A 126 17.40 -5.75 -1.67
CA HIS A 126 16.60 -4.71 -1.00
C HIS A 126 15.09 -4.85 -1.33
N LYS A 127 14.76 -5.06 -2.61
CA LYS A 127 13.38 -5.29 -3.04
C LYS A 127 12.78 -6.57 -2.44
N PHE A 128 13.57 -7.62 -2.29
CA PHE A 128 13.15 -8.86 -1.64
C PHE A 128 12.89 -8.65 -0.15
N ASP A 129 13.82 -8.01 0.57
CA ASP A 129 13.68 -7.72 2.00
C ASP A 129 12.44 -6.84 2.28
N ASP A 130 12.18 -5.85 1.41
CA ASP A 130 11.01 -5.00 1.48
C ASP A 130 9.72 -5.78 1.20
N PHE A 131 9.73 -6.65 0.20
CA PHE A 131 8.58 -7.52 -0.12
C PHE A 131 8.22 -8.43 1.06
N VAL A 132 9.21 -9.13 1.64
CA VAL A 132 9.01 -10.00 2.80
C VAL A 132 8.49 -9.21 4.02
N SER A 133 9.06 -8.03 4.26
CA SER A 133 8.63 -7.15 5.36
C SER A 133 7.19 -6.68 5.22
N ARG A 134 6.75 -6.34 4.01
CA ARG A 134 5.35 -5.98 3.72
C ARG A 134 4.40 -7.15 3.91
N LEU A 135 4.82 -8.36 3.54
CA LEU A 135 4.02 -9.56 3.79
C LEU A 135 3.85 -9.82 5.28
N ALA A 136 4.93 -9.72 6.07
CA ALA A 136 4.87 -9.85 7.52
C ALA A 136 3.94 -8.81 8.15
N LEU A 137 4.00 -7.56 7.69
CA LEU A 137 3.07 -6.51 8.11
C LEU A 137 1.63 -6.85 7.75
N SER A 138 1.38 -7.37 6.53
CA SER A 138 0.04 -7.80 6.11
C SER A 138 -0.52 -8.92 6.98
N MET A 139 0.32 -9.92 7.33
CA MET A 139 -0.06 -11.01 8.25
C MET A 139 -0.40 -10.46 9.64
N TYR A 140 0.44 -9.55 10.16
CA TYR A 140 0.18 -8.88 11.43
C TYR A 140 -1.14 -8.11 11.42
N VAL A 141 -1.39 -7.29 10.39
CA VAL A 141 -2.64 -6.52 10.27
C VAL A 141 -3.86 -7.45 10.21
N LYS A 142 -3.75 -8.58 9.50
CA LYS A 142 -4.83 -9.57 9.44
C LYS A 142 -5.12 -10.25 10.78
N SER A 143 -4.13 -10.35 11.66
CA SER A 143 -4.31 -10.91 13.01
C SER A 143 -4.87 -9.92 14.03
N LEU A 144 -4.81 -8.61 13.75
CA LEU A 144 -5.26 -7.57 14.69
C LEU A 144 -6.73 -7.72 15.15
N PRO A 145 -7.71 -8.09 14.30
CA PRO A 145 -9.09 -8.26 14.75
C PRO A 145 -9.27 -9.37 15.78
N GLU A 146 -8.35 -10.32 15.84
CA GLU A 146 -8.36 -11.41 16.82
C GLU A 146 -7.71 -11.02 18.15
N THR A 147 -6.77 -10.07 18.12
CA THR A 147 -5.93 -9.68 19.26
C THR A 147 -6.28 -8.31 19.82
N ASP A 148 -6.96 -7.44 19.06
CA ASP A 148 -7.34 -6.09 19.47
C ASP A 148 -8.84 -5.85 19.27
N SER A 149 -9.56 -5.77 20.40
CA SER A 149 -11.02 -5.58 20.41
C SER A 149 -11.47 -4.24 19.79
N LYS A 150 -10.63 -3.20 19.84
CA LYS A 150 -10.95 -1.90 19.22
C LYS A 150 -10.90 -2.00 17.71
N VAL A 151 -9.89 -2.70 17.18
CA VAL A 151 -9.77 -2.96 15.74
C VAL A 151 -10.96 -3.80 15.28
N LYS A 152 -11.30 -4.86 16.01
CA LYS A 152 -12.47 -5.70 15.72
C LYS A 152 -13.75 -4.88 15.65
N SER A 153 -14.03 -4.08 16.69
CA SER A 153 -15.22 -3.23 16.73
C SER A 153 -15.26 -2.22 15.58
N SER A 154 -14.11 -1.59 15.25
CA SER A 154 -14.02 -0.64 14.13
C SER A 154 -14.32 -1.29 12.78
N ILE A 155 -13.87 -2.53 12.57
CA ILE A 155 -14.16 -3.30 11.35
C ILE A 155 -15.64 -3.66 11.27
N GLU A 156 -16.24 -4.10 12.38
CA GLU A 156 -17.67 -4.41 12.46
C GLU A 156 -18.54 -3.18 12.18
N ASP A 157 -18.18 -2.03 12.76
CA ASP A 157 -18.87 -0.75 12.53
C ASP A 157 -18.76 -0.32 11.05
N PHE A 158 -17.57 -0.41 10.46
CA PHE A 158 -17.37 -0.10 9.06
C PHE A 158 -18.18 -1.03 8.15
N ARG A 159 -18.19 -2.33 8.43
CA ARG A 159 -18.98 -3.32 7.70
C ARG A 159 -20.46 -3.00 7.76
N ASN A 160 -20.98 -2.73 8.95
CA ASN A 160 -22.41 -2.41 9.16
C ASN A 160 -22.81 -1.14 8.41
N LYS A 161 -21.99 -0.07 8.49
CA LYS A 161 -22.21 1.17 7.75
C LYS A 161 -22.19 0.95 6.24
N SER A 162 -21.25 0.13 5.74
CA SER A 162 -21.15 -0.19 4.31
C SER A 162 -22.36 -0.98 3.80
N ILE A 163 -22.88 -1.92 4.60
CA ILE A 163 -24.10 -2.68 4.26
C ILE A 163 -25.31 -1.72 4.22
N ILE A 164 -25.48 -0.86 5.24
CA ILE A 164 -26.58 0.11 5.29
C ILE A 164 -26.51 1.05 4.09
N TYR A 165 -25.32 1.59 3.77
CA TYR A 165 -25.14 2.45 2.61
C TYR A 165 -25.48 1.74 1.30
N SER A 166 -25.04 0.50 1.12
CA SER A 166 -25.36 -0.30 -0.06
C SER A 166 -26.87 -0.53 -0.23
N LEU A 167 -27.56 -0.88 0.87
CA LEU A 167 -29.02 -1.07 0.86
C LEU A 167 -29.77 0.22 0.53
N ILE A 168 -29.36 1.36 1.12
CA ILE A 168 -29.98 2.67 0.82
C ILE A 168 -29.75 3.05 -0.64
N SER A 169 -28.53 2.83 -1.16
CA SER A 169 -28.19 3.12 -2.57
C SER A 169 -28.99 2.25 -3.52
N GLN A 170 -29.13 0.97 -3.23
CA GLN A 170 -29.95 0.06 -4.03
C GLN A 170 -31.43 0.47 -4.01
N TYR A 171 -31.98 0.78 -2.83
CA TYR A 171 -33.34 1.26 -2.72
C TYR A 171 -33.56 2.57 -3.50
N ALA A 172 -32.63 3.52 -3.39
CA ALA A 172 -32.71 4.78 -4.15
C ALA A 172 -32.69 4.53 -5.64
N GLN A 173 -31.81 3.63 -6.14
CA GLN A 173 -31.77 3.25 -7.55
C GLN A 173 -33.09 2.62 -8.00
N ASP A 174 -33.64 1.67 -7.23
CA ASP A 174 -34.93 1.03 -7.51
C ASP A 174 -36.10 2.03 -7.57
N GLN A 175 -36.02 3.16 -6.82
CA GLN A 175 -37.02 4.21 -6.90
C GLN A 175 -36.80 5.10 -8.15
N LEU A 176 -35.56 5.44 -8.47
CA LEU A 176 -35.20 6.22 -9.65
C LEU A 176 -35.63 5.50 -10.95
N ASP A 177 -35.45 4.20 -11.03
CA ASP A 177 -35.85 3.37 -12.17
C ASP A 177 -37.37 3.35 -12.40
N LYS A 178 -38.18 3.74 -11.40
CA LYS A 178 -39.64 3.87 -11.48
C LYS A 178 -40.11 5.28 -11.83
N VAL A 179 -39.21 6.27 -11.85
CA VAL A 179 -39.56 7.66 -12.17
C VAL A 179 -39.69 7.79 -13.68
N ASP A 180 -40.82 8.33 -14.12
CA ASP A 180 -41.06 8.62 -15.52
C ASP A 180 -40.02 9.64 -16.07
N PRO A 181 -39.42 9.38 -17.26
CA PRO A 181 -38.43 10.27 -17.86
C PRO A 181 -38.90 11.71 -18.03
N ASP A 182 -40.19 11.94 -18.30
CA ASP A 182 -40.73 13.28 -18.44
C ASP A 182 -40.76 14.05 -17.10
N THR A 183 -40.97 13.35 -16.00
CA THR A 183 -40.89 13.94 -14.66
C THR A 183 -39.43 14.33 -14.32
N LEU A 184 -38.44 13.51 -14.70
CA LEU A 184 -37.02 13.86 -14.53
C LEU A 184 -36.63 15.07 -15.34
N ARG A 185 -37.12 15.17 -16.57
CA ARG A 185 -36.87 16.30 -17.48
C ARG A 185 -37.48 17.60 -16.94
N ALA A 186 -38.71 17.56 -16.43
CA ALA A 186 -39.35 18.71 -15.81
C ALA A 186 -38.61 19.22 -14.54
N LEU A 187 -37.97 18.33 -13.77
CA LEU A 187 -37.12 18.70 -12.64
C LEU A 187 -35.80 19.34 -13.06
N TYR A 188 -35.26 18.94 -14.21
CA TYR A 188 -34.01 19.50 -14.74
C TYR A 188 -34.20 20.88 -15.35
N ASP A 189 -35.35 21.14 -15.97
CA ASP A 189 -35.67 22.38 -16.71
C ASP A 189 -36.20 23.52 -15.80
N ASN A 190 -36.38 23.27 -14.44
CA ASN A 190 -36.73 24.25 -13.43
C ASN A 190 -35.50 24.65 -12.57
#